data_aa42a9ada54a29274f744031baf58cc4
#
_entry.id   aa42a9ada54a29274f744031baf58cc4
#
_cell.length_a   1.000
_cell.length_b   1.000
_cell.length_c   1.000
_cell.angle_alpha   90.00
_cell.angle_beta   90.00
_cell.angle_gamma   90.00
#
_symmetry.space_group_name_H-M   'P 1'
#
loop_
_entity.id
_entity.type
_entity.pdbx_description
1 polymer ?
#
loop_
_entity_poly.entity_id
_entity_poly.type
_entity_poly.pdbx_seq_one_letter_code
_entity_poly.pdbx_strand_id
1 'polypeptide(L)'
;PNDAPLEIPGGDLPGVIGDRGGMLRRGELSLAGMERTLERAFTLKRLRAIALQINSPGGSPVQSALLQRRIRALAAEHSVPVFAFVEDVAASGGYWLALAADEIYADASSIIGSIGVISAGFGFTELIARYGIERRLHTAGERKGMLDPFSAERAEDVERLKSIQREMHD
;
A
#
# COMPACT_ATOMS: atom_id res chain seq x y z
N PRO A 1 43.08 -4.01 -7.30
CA PRO A 1 41.98 -3.20 -6.90
C PRO A 1 41.12 -2.95 -8.13
N ASN A 2 39.96 -3.58 -8.16
CA ASN A 2 39.01 -3.46 -9.26
C ASN A 2 37.93 -2.49 -8.80
N ASP A 3 38.17 -1.19 -9.04
CA ASP A 3 37.20 -0.11 -8.79
C ASP A 3 36.15 -0.07 -9.92
N ALA A 4 35.49 -1.18 -10.17
CA ALA A 4 34.28 -1.15 -10.95
C ALA A 4 33.20 -0.44 -10.11
N PRO A 5 32.46 0.53 -10.67
CA PRO A 5 31.39 1.19 -9.93
C PRO A 5 30.41 0.15 -9.40
N LEU A 6 29.99 0.34 -8.16
CA LEU A 6 28.99 -0.49 -7.50
C LEU A 6 27.67 -0.30 -8.28
N GLU A 7 27.30 -1.27 -9.11
CA GLU A 7 25.95 -1.29 -9.64
C GLU A 7 25.00 -1.73 -8.53
N ILE A 8 24.27 -0.79 -7.97
CA ILE A 8 23.15 -1.03 -7.08
C ILE A 8 21.95 -1.24 -8.01
N PRO A 9 21.40 -2.46 -8.13
CA PRO A 9 20.20 -2.63 -8.91
C PRO A 9 19.06 -1.87 -8.24
N GLY A 10 18.65 -0.78 -8.86
CA GLY A 10 17.50 0.01 -8.44
C GLY A 10 16.22 -0.70 -8.83
N GLY A 11 15.36 -0.95 -7.88
CA GLY A 11 13.97 -1.29 -8.15
C GLY A 11 13.11 -0.05 -7.98
N ASP A 12 12.62 0.51 -9.08
CA ASP A 12 11.64 1.60 -9.02
C ASP A 12 10.33 1.06 -8.46
N LEU A 13 9.81 1.71 -7.43
CA LEU A 13 8.50 1.46 -6.84
C LEU A 13 7.58 2.69 -7.01
N PRO A 14 7.30 3.12 -8.25
CA PRO A 14 6.41 4.22 -8.52
C PRO A 14 4.95 3.75 -8.54
N GLY A 15 4.05 4.60 -8.04
CA GLY A 15 2.62 4.42 -8.22
C GLY A 15 1.84 3.99 -6.98
N VAL A 16 0.56 3.74 -7.20
CA VAL A 16 -0.39 3.34 -6.15
C VAL A 16 -0.23 1.86 -5.83
N ILE A 17 -0.24 1.54 -4.53
CA ILE A 17 -0.16 0.15 -4.06
C ILE A 17 -1.54 -0.49 -4.12
N GLY A 18 -1.68 -1.60 -4.82
CA GLY A 18 -2.95 -2.31 -4.95
C GLY A 18 -2.82 -3.60 -5.74
N ASP A 19 -3.86 -4.41 -5.68
CA ASP A 19 -4.03 -5.60 -6.50
C ASP A 19 -5.44 -5.56 -7.12
N ARG A 20 -5.63 -4.71 -8.11
CA ARG A 20 -6.81 -4.74 -8.97
C ARG A 20 -6.40 -5.32 -10.31
N GLY A 21 -6.55 -6.63 -10.45
CA GLY A 21 -6.39 -7.34 -11.71
C GLY A 21 -7.31 -6.75 -12.79
N GLY A 22 -6.76 -5.81 -13.55
CA GLY A 22 -7.44 -5.18 -14.68
C GLY A 22 -6.42 -4.84 -15.75
N MET A 23 -6.67 -5.27 -16.98
CA MET A 23 -5.80 -5.12 -18.16
C MET A 23 -5.50 -3.65 -18.53
N LEU A 24 -6.05 -2.66 -17.81
CA LEU A 24 -6.00 -1.23 -18.15
C LEU A 24 -5.25 -0.33 -17.16
N ARG A 25 -4.70 -0.86 -16.05
CA ARG A 25 -3.88 -0.06 -15.11
C ARG A 25 -2.46 -0.61 -15.00
N ARG A 26 -1.58 -0.08 -15.81
CA ARG A 26 -0.12 -0.15 -15.61
C ARG A 26 0.22 0.73 -14.42
N GLY A 27 0.83 0.17 -13.36
CA GLY A 27 1.40 0.94 -12.25
C GLY A 27 0.83 0.65 -10.86
N GLU A 28 0.04 -0.41 -10.66
CA GLU A 28 -0.31 -0.84 -9.30
C GLU A 28 0.76 -1.80 -8.77
N LEU A 29 1.30 -1.48 -7.59
CA LEU A 29 2.29 -2.31 -6.90
C LEU A 29 1.56 -3.36 -6.07
N SER A 30 1.80 -4.63 -6.37
CA SER A 30 1.33 -5.75 -5.57
C SER A 30 2.43 -6.79 -5.38
N LEU A 31 2.33 -7.62 -4.34
CA LEU A 31 3.29 -8.69 -4.13
C LEU A 31 3.40 -9.60 -5.34
N ALA A 32 2.28 -10.02 -5.90
CA ALA A 32 2.26 -10.91 -7.07
C ALA A 32 2.95 -10.28 -8.30
N GLY A 33 2.78 -8.96 -8.49
CA GLY A 33 3.44 -8.23 -9.58
C GLY A 33 4.93 -8.04 -9.38
N MET A 34 5.37 -7.89 -8.13
CA MET A 34 6.76 -7.58 -7.79
C MET A 34 7.62 -8.80 -7.44
N GLU A 35 7.02 -9.95 -7.15
CA GLU A 35 7.73 -11.15 -6.65
C GLU A 35 8.97 -11.51 -7.48
N ARG A 36 8.80 -11.65 -8.78
CA ARG A 36 9.92 -12.00 -9.68
C ARG A 36 11.00 -10.94 -9.74
N THR A 37 10.61 -9.67 -9.66
CA THR A 37 11.55 -8.53 -9.67
C THR A 37 12.37 -8.53 -8.40
N LEU A 38 11.72 -8.72 -7.26
CA LEU A 38 12.38 -8.81 -5.96
C LEU A 38 13.35 -9.99 -5.92
N GLU A 39 12.91 -11.19 -6.28
CA GLU A 39 13.77 -12.37 -6.31
C GLU A 39 14.99 -12.17 -7.20
N ARG A 40 14.79 -11.62 -8.41
CA ARG A 40 15.92 -11.34 -9.32
C ARG A 40 16.89 -10.34 -8.74
N ALA A 41 16.40 -9.27 -8.10
CA ALA A 41 17.26 -8.26 -7.50
C ALA A 41 18.13 -8.86 -6.40
N PHE A 42 17.55 -9.65 -5.50
CA PHE A 42 18.28 -10.26 -4.39
C PHE A 42 19.20 -11.42 -4.79
N THR A 43 19.01 -12.03 -5.97
CA THR A 43 19.85 -13.13 -6.47
C THR A 43 20.97 -12.68 -7.41
N LEU A 44 21.20 -11.40 -7.58
CA LEU A 44 22.27 -10.86 -8.40
C LEU A 44 23.65 -11.27 -7.87
N LYS A 45 24.55 -11.62 -8.78
CA LYS A 45 25.92 -11.98 -8.42
C LYS A 45 26.66 -10.79 -7.81
N ARG A 46 27.33 -11.00 -6.68
CA ARG A 46 28.11 -9.98 -5.96
C ARG A 46 27.26 -8.83 -5.42
N LEU A 47 25.98 -9.09 -5.16
CA LEU A 47 25.09 -8.08 -4.56
C LEU A 47 25.68 -7.60 -3.21
N ARG A 48 25.75 -6.27 -3.02
CA ARG A 48 26.30 -5.64 -1.81
C ARG A 48 25.21 -4.89 -1.02
N ALA A 49 24.21 -4.40 -1.72
CA ALA A 49 23.09 -3.68 -1.14
C ALA A 49 21.92 -3.68 -2.13
N ILE A 50 20.71 -3.42 -1.63
CA ILE A 50 19.52 -3.12 -2.44
C ILE A 50 19.17 -1.65 -2.23
N ALA A 51 18.90 -0.92 -3.31
CA ALA A 51 18.31 0.40 -3.30
C ALA A 51 16.84 0.32 -3.72
N LEU A 52 15.95 0.77 -2.85
CA LEU A 52 14.53 0.95 -3.17
C LEU A 52 14.29 2.41 -3.51
N GLN A 53 13.94 2.71 -4.73
CA GLN A 53 13.53 4.04 -5.15
C GLN A 53 12.01 4.12 -4.99
N ILE A 54 11.52 5.04 -4.16
CA ILE A 54 10.11 5.11 -3.76
C ILE A 54 9.50 6.43 -4.18
N ASN A 55 8.43 6.35 -4.98
CA ASN A 55 7.58 7.48 -5.31
C ASN A 55 6.12 7.03 -5.27
N SER A 56 5.54 6.91 -4.07
CA SER A 56 4.23 6.31 -3.87
C SER A 56 3.40 7.06 -2.82
N PRO A 57 2.14 7.41 -3.16
CA PRO A 57 1.19 7.97 -2.19
C PRO A 57 0.58 6.91 -1.26
N GLY A 58 0.93 5.64 -1.43
CA GLY A 58 0.36 4.51 -0.70
C GLY A 58 -0.73 3.78 -1.45
N GLY A 59 -1.65 3.18 -0.72
CA GLY A 59 -2.75 2.38 -1.28
C GLY A 59 -3.19 1.26 -0.35
N SER A 60 -3.29 0.03 -0.85
CA SER A 60 -3.75 -1.14 -0.09
C SER A 60 -2.85 -1.45 1.11
N PRO A 61 -3.36 -1.41 2.34
CA PRO A 61 -2.58 -1.78 3.53
C PRO A 61 -2.03 -3.21 3.46
N VAL A 62 -2.84 -4.14 2.95
CA VAL A 62 -2.46 -5.55 2.83
C VAL A 62 -1.28 -5.72 1.88
N GLN A 63 -1.31 -5.08 0.70
CA GLN A 63 -0.22 -5.18 -0.26
C GLN A 63 1.05 -4.49 0.25
N SER A 64 0.92 -3.35 0.94
CA SER A 64 2.04 -2.67 1.59
C SER A 64 2.74 -3.57 2.61
N ALA A 65 1.96 -4.20 3.49
CA ALA A 65 2.48 -5.12 4.50
C ALA A 65 3.12 -6.39 3.89
N LEU A 66 2.52 -6.94 2.83
CA LEU A 66 3.07 -8.11 2.13
C LEU A 66 4.39 -7.80 1.46
N LEU A 67 4.48 -6.69 0.74
CA LEU A 67 5.70 -6.24 0.06
C LEU A 67 6.80 -5.92 1.07
N GLN A 68 6.51 -5.16 2.11
CA GLN A 68 7.46 -4.84 3.17
C GLN A 68 8.05 -6.11 3.80
N ARG A 69 7.20 -7.07 4.20
CA ARG A 69 7.65 -8.34 4.78
C ARG A 69 8.47 -9.16 3.81
N ARG A 70 8.09 -9.19 2.53
CA ARG A 70 8.85 -9.93 1.51
C ARG A 70 10.24 -9.35 1.30
N ILE A 71 10.35 -8.03 1.20
CA ILE A 71 11.66 -7.36 1.09
C ILE A 71 12.52 -7.68 2.31
N ARG A 72 11.99 -7.57 3.53
CA ARG A 72 12.73 -7.90 4.76
C ARG A 72 13.14 -9.37 4.83
N ALA A 73 12.28 -10.28 4.39
CA ALA A 73 12.60 -11.71 4.34
C ALA A 73 13.76 -12.00 3.38
N LEU A 74 13.73 -11.43 2.17
CA LEU A 74 14.81 -11.57 1.19
C LEU A 74 16.11 -10.93 1.67
N ALA A 75 16.04 -9.75 2.31
CA ALA A 75 17.20 -9.09 2.88
C ALA A 75 17.88 -9.94 3.95
N ALA A 76 17.09 -10.57 4.82
CA ALA A 76 17.60 -11.48 5.85
C ALA A 76 18.17 -12.78 5.24
N GLU A 77 17.47 -13.39 4.29
CA GLU A 77 17.89 -14.61 3.60
C GLU A 77 19.25 -14.44 2.91
N HIS A 78 19.43 -13.32 2.21
CA HIS A 78 20.65 -13.03 1.47
C HIS A 78 21.71 -12.26 2.26
N SER A 79 21.40 -11.85 3.50
CA SER A 79 22.27 -11.01 4.36
C SER A 79 22.72 -9.73 3.66
N VAL A 80 21.80 -9.03 3.01
CA VAL A 80 22.06 -7.84 2.20
C VAL A 80 21.32 -6.64 2.80
N PRO A 81 22.00 -5.52 3.04
CA PRO A 81 21.35 -4.29 3.50
C PRO A 81 20.44 -3.69 2.43
N VAL A 82 19.38 -3.05 2.88
CA VAL A 82 18.40 -2.36 2.04
C VAL A 82 18.39 -0.88 2.37
N PHE A 83 18.45 -0.02 1.37
CA PHE A 83 18.36 1.44 1.51
C PHE A 83 17.16 1.93 0.72
N ALA A 84 16.36 2.82 1.31
CA ALA A 84 15.24 3.46 0.64
C ALA A 84 15.62 4.89 0.25
N PHE A 85 15.34 5.25 -0.99
CA PHE A 85 15.50 6.59 -1.53
C PHE A 85 14.12 7.10 -1.95
N VAL A 86 13.64 8.11 -1.23
CA VAL A 86 12.34 8.72 -1.48
C VAL A 86 12.51 9.84 -2.50
N GLU A 87 11.72 9.79 -3.56
CA GLU A 87 11.62 10.87 -4.54
C GLU A 87 10.62 11.95 -4.04
N ASP A 88 9.53 12.20 -4.77
CA ASP A 88 8.54 13.21 -4.40
C ASP A 88 7.73 12.79 -3.16
N VAL A 89 7.34 11.51 -3.08
CA VAL A 89 6.43 11.05 -2.04
C VAL A 89 6.68 9.61 -1.57
N ALA A 90 6.67 9.43 -0.25
CA ALA A 90 6.52 8.14 0.43
C ALA A 90 5.44 8.29 1.51
N ALA A 91 4.18 8.18 1.14
CA ALA A 91 3.07 8.42 2.04
C ALA A 91 2.26 7.15 2.30
N SER A 92 1.71 7.01 3.53
CA SER A 92 0.86 5.87 3.90
C SER A 92 1.56 4.53 3.58
N GLY A 93 0.97 3.68 2.74
CA GLY A 93 1.60 2.44 2.27
C GLY A 93 2.97 2.63 1.61
N GLY A 94 3.24 3.79 0.99
CA GLY A 94 4.56 4.13 0.44
C GLY A 94 5.61 4.31 1.54
N TYR A 95 5.25 4.95 2.65
CA TYR A 95 6.11 5.02 3.83
C TYR A 95 6.30 3.63 4.46
N TRP A 96 5.26 2.82 4.50
CA TRP A 96 5.37 1.43 4.96
C TRP A 96 6.39 0.62 4.15
N LEU A 97 6.46 0.83 2.82
CA LEU A 97 7.51 0.23 1.99
C LEU A 97 8.89 0.76 2.34
N ALA A 98 9.02 2.06 2.60
CA ALA A 98 10.30 2.65 3.03
C ALA A 98 10.83 2.01 4.33
N LEU A 99 9.94 1.62 5.25
CA LEU A 99 10.29 0.91 6.48
C LEU A 99 10.81 -0.53 6.24
N ALA A 100 10.81 -1.02 5.00
CA ALA A 100 11.53 -2.25 4.67
C ALA A 100 13.05 -2.04 4.60
N ALA A 101 13.52 -0.82 4.54
CA ALA A 101 14.94 -0.47 4.48
C ALA A 101 15.58 -0.38 5.88
N ASP A 102 16.89 -0.51 5.91
CA ASP A 102 17.71 -0.29 7.11
C ASP A 102 17.95 1.20 7.32
N GLU A 103 18.00 1.98 6.23
CA GLU A 103 18.11 3.45 6.25
C GLU A 103 17.23 4.06 5.16
N ILE A 104 16.64 5.23 5.47
CA ILE A 104 15.75 5.97 4.57
C ILE A 104 16.37 7.33 4.27
N TYR A 105 16.50 7.63 2.99
CA TYR A 105 17.00 8.89 2.47
C TYR A 105 15.91 9.63 1.72
N ALA A 106 15.78 10.92 1.96
CA ALA A 106 14.77 11.75 1.32
C ALA A 106 15.28 13.17 1.14
N ASP A 107 14.77 13.88 0.15
CA ASP A 107 14.97 15.32 0.04
C ASP A 107 14.12 16.07 1.07
N ALA A 108 14.58 17.26 1.45
CA ALA A 108 13.83 18.12 2.38
C ALA A 108 12.44 18.51 1.86
N SER A 109 12.22 18.42 0.53
CA SER A 109 10.97 18.71 -0.14
C SER A 109 10.10 17.47 -0.34
N SER A 110 10.60 16.27 -0.04
CA SER A 110 9.84 15.03 -0.16
C SER A 110 8.70 14.98 0.85
N ILE A 111 7.54 14.49 0.44
CA ILE A 111 6.39 14.27 1.32
C ILE A 111 6.47 12.88 1.94
N ILE A 112 6.67 12.84 3.26
CA ILE A 112 6.81 11.57 3.99
C ILE A 112 5.80 11.53 5.13
N GLY A 113 5.21 10.34 5.38
CA GLY A 113 4.29 10.12 6.48
C GLY A 113 2.88 9.77 6.02
N SER A 114 1.88 10.59 6.34
CA SER A 114 0.45 10.27 6.07
C SER A 114 0.08 8.88 6.61
N ILE A 115 0.52 8.60 7.85
CA ILE A 115 0.30 7.31 8.51
C ILE A 115 -1.12 7.28 9.03
N GLY A 116 -1.90 6.31 8.56
CA GLY A 116 -3.28 6.14 9.00
C GLY A 116 -4.13 5.36 8.00
N VAL A 117 -5.33 5.01 8.43
CA VAL A 117 -6.33 4.29 7.63
C VAL A 117 -7.57 5.16 7.49
N ILE A 118 -7.94 5.42 6.25
CA ILE A 118 -9.13 6.23 5.92
C ILE A 118 -10.18 5.37 5.22
N SER A 119 -11.45 5.56 5.59
CA SER A 119 -12.61 5.15 4.83
C SER A 119 -13.45 6.39 4.55
N ALA A 120 -13.71 6.66 3.30
CA ALA A 120 -14.50 7.80 2.87
C ALA A 120 -15.60 7.35 1.92
N GLY A 121 -16.78 7.99 2.04
CA GLY A 121 -17.95 7.69 1.21
C GLY A 121 -18.93 8.84 1.22
N PHE A 122 -20.06 8.64 0.54
CA PHE A 122 -21.17 9.59 0.49
C PHE A 122 -22.45 8.88 0.94
N GLY A 123 -23.31 9.60 1.67
CA GLY A 123 -24.67 9.16 1.99
C GLY A 123 -25.67 9.78 1.01
N PHE A 124 -26.51 8.94 0.43
CA PHE A 124 -27.51 9.34 -0.58
C PHE A 124 -28.96 9.12 -0.11
N THR A 125 -29.17 8.81 1.15
CA THR A 125 -30.51 8.48 1.71
C THR A 125 -31.52 9.56 1.44
N GLU A 126 -31.21 10.82 1.76
CA GLU A 126 -32.12 11.94 1.53
C GLU A 126 -32.30 12.27 0.03
N LEU A 127 -31.24 12.08 -0.76
CA LEU A 127 -31.31 12.32 -2.19
C LEU A 127 -32.32 11.38 -2.87
N ILE A 128 -32.21 10.07 -2.62
CA ILE A 128 -33.14 9.09 -3.21
C ILE A 128 -34.57 9.29 -2.72
N ALA A 129 -34.74 9.63 -1.43
CA ALA A 129 -36.06 9.92 -0.87
C ALA A 129 -36.74 11.13 -1.55
N ARG A 130 -35.96 12.21 -1.83
CA ARG A 130 -36.46 13.41 -2.52
C ARG A 130 -37.01 13.10 -3.92
N TYR A 131 -36.42 12.12 -4.61
CA TYR A 131 -36.85 11.71 -5.95
C TYR A 131 -37.82 10.52 -5.94
N GLY A 132 -38.32 10.10 -4.77
CA GLY A 132 -39.26 8.98 -4.64
C GLY A 132 -38.65 7.63 -5.08
N ILE A 133 -37.32 7.49 -5.02
CA ILE A 133 -36.61 6.28 -5.35
C ILE A 133 -36.56 5.38 -4.11
N GLU A 134 -37.13 4.18 -4.23
CA GLU A 134 -37.11 3.17 -3.17
C GLU A 134 -35.85 2.27 -3.30
N ARG A 135 -35.03 2.24 -2.25
CA ARG A 135 -33.90 1.31 -2.16
C ARG A 135 -34.39 -0.05 -1.64
N ARG A 136 -34.22 -1.09 -2.44
CA ARG A 136 -34.56 -2.47 -2.07
C ARG A 136 -33.28 -3.29 -1.93
N LEU A 137 -32.92 -3.65 -0.70
CA LEU A 137 -31.73 -4.44 -0.38
C LEU A 137 -32.17 -5.76 0.26
N HIS A 138 -31.85 -6.86 -0.41
CA HIS A 138 -32.09 -8.22 0.10
C HIS A 138 -30.74 -8.88 0.36
N THR A 139 -30.46 -9.20 1.63
CA THR A 139 -29.17 -9.79 2.04
C THR A 139 -29.40 -11.03 2.91
N ALA A 140 -28.46 -11.96 2.84
CA ALA A 140 -28.31 -13.02 3.82
C ALA A 140 -27.04 -12.72 4.64
N GLY A 141 -27.17 -12.67 5.97
CA GLY A 141 -26.14 -12.26 6.92
C GLY A 141 -26.40 -10.86 7.49
N GLU A 142 -26.32 -10.73 8.81
CA GLU A 142 -26.75 -9.55 9.60
C GLU A 142 -26.05 -8.24 9.20
N ARG A 143 -24.80 -8.32 8.77
CA ARG A 143 -23.96 -7.14 8.45
C ARG A 143 -23.58 -7.01 6.99
N LYS A 144 -24.27 -7.73 6.11
CA LYS A 144 -23.96 -7.70 4.67
C LYS A 144 -24.23 -6.35 4.01
N GLY A 145 -25.15 -5.56 4.58
CA GLY A 145 -25.46 -4.19 4.15
C GLY A 145 -24.81 -3.10 5.00
N MET A 146 -23.73 -3.42 5.74
CA MET A 146 -23.00 -2.45 6.52
C MET A 146 -22.50 -1.30 5.63
N LEU A 147 -22.72 -0.05 6.08
CA LEU A 147 -22.30 1.17 5.37
C LEU A 147 -22.87 1.31 3.94
N ASP A 148 -24.07 0.77 3.68
CA ASP A 148 -24.78 1.03 2.43
C ASP A 148 -25.04 2.54 2.28
N PRO A 149 -24.53 3.20 1.21
CA PRO A 149 -24.64 4.65 1.05
C PRO A 149 -26.07 5.15 0.81
N PHE A 150 -27.02 4.25 0.55
CA PHE A 150 -28.43 4.57 0.32
C PHE A 150 -29.31 4.31 1.55
N SER A 151 -28.71 3.95 2.66
CA SER A 151 -29.38 3.75 3.96
C SER A 151 -28.80 4.68 5.01
N ALA A 152 -29.59 4.97 6.05
CA ALA A 152 -29.07 5.72 7.18
C ALA A 152 -27.93 4.96 7.86
N GLU A 153 -26.87 5.67 8.19
CA GLU A 153 -25.70 5.09 8.84
C GLU A 153 -26.05 4.65 10.26
N ARG A 154 -25.65 3.44 10.64
CA ARG A 154 -25.89 2.90 11.97
C ARG A 154 -24.63 3.06 12.83
N ALA A 155 -24.81 3.53 14.07
CA ALA A 155 -23.69 3.75 15.00
C ALA A 155 -22.84 2.49 15.22
N GLU A 156 -23.46 1.32 15.28
CA GLU A 156 -22.77 0.04 15.43
C GLU A 156 -21.86 -0.32 14.24
N ASP A 157 -22.26 0.04 13.02
CA ASP A 157 -21.47 -0.17 11.81
C ASP A 157 -20.25 0.76 11.78
N VAL A 158 -20.44 2.02 12.22
CA VAL A 158 -19.35 2.99 12.37
C VAL A 158 -18.33 2.52 13.39
N GLU A 159 -18.77 2.07 14.56
CA GLU A 159 -17.86 1.54 15.59
C GLU A 159 -17.10 0.30 15.11
N ARG A 160 -17.75 -0.58 14.36
CA ARG A 160 -17.09 -1.73 13.75
C ARG A 160 -16.03 -1.30 12.73
N LEU A 161 -16.37 -0.33 11.87
CA LEU A 161 -15.41 0.22 10.91
C LEU A 161 -14.19 0.81 11.63
N LYS A 162 -14.40 1.61 12.66
CA LYS A 162 -13.33 2.21 13.46
C LYS A 162 -12.46 1.16 14.16
N SER A 163 -13.05 0.03 14.61
CA SER A 163 -12.28 -1.08 15.17
C SER A 163 -11.33 -1.68 14.13
N ILE A 164 -11.83 -1.93 12.92
CA ILE A 164 -11.01 -2.45 11.82
C ILE A 164 -9.90 -1.45 11.43
N GLN A 165 -10.21 -0.16 11.41
CA GLN A 165 -9.21 0.88 11.12
C GLN A 165 -8.11 0.92 12.19
N ARG A 166 -8.45 0.79 13.46
CA ARG A 166 -7.45 0.70 14.54
C ARG A 166 -6.57 -0.55 14.38
N GLU A 167 -7.17 -1.72 14.17
CA GLU A 167 -6.44 -2.98 13.96
C GLU A 167 -5.46 -2.93 12.76
N MET A 168 -5.74 -2.08 11.75
CA MET A 168 -4.85 -1.88 10.61
C MET A 168 -3.77 -0.82 10.87
N HIS A 169 -4.04 0.10 11.81
CA HIS A 169 -3.13 1.20 12.13
C HIS A 169 -2.04 0.77 13.11
N ASP A 170 -2.37 -0.10 14.06
CA ASP A 170 -1.49 -0.65 15.10
C ASP A 170 -0.56 -1.76 14.54
#